data_653ba036710ca5ede4e105eaac996bb2
#
_entry.id   653ba036710ca5ede4e105eaac996bb2
#
_cell.length_a   1.000
_cell.length_b   1.000
_cell.length_c   1.000
_cell.angle_alpha   90.00
_cell.angle_beta   90.00
_cell.angle_gamma   90.00
#
_symmetry.space_group_name_H-M   'P 1'
#
loop_
_entity.id
_entity.type
_entity.pdbx_description
1 polymer ?
#
loop_
_entity_poly.entity_id
_entity_poly.type
_entity_poly.pdbx_seq_one_letter_code
_entity_poly.pdbx_strand_id
1 'polypeptide(L)'
;PEWLSIKNVYDDNDHITNRIAVFTDISHQKKSEEQIEHLSHHDPLTGLPNRLLFQSRLSHALDIAKRNQYQLAVMYIDLDHFKNINDSLGHNVGDEVLVMVSERLKNRVRESDTLARIGGDEFILLLEQIDSIEQAAFVAQSVLDILTEPFYFEDGKKVFIGASVGVSFYPNDGLCSTDLISHADAAVSQAKDNGRNSVHFYTLELTQAAQERMQLESEL
;
A
#
# COMPACT_ATOMS: atom_id res chain seq x y z
N PRO A 1 -15.31 -27.95 1.28
CA PRO A 1 -15.63 -28.31 -0.10
C PRO A 1 -15.15 -29.73 -0.40
N GLU A 2 -15.98 -30.48 -1.17
CA GLU A 2 -15.70 -31.86 -1.55
C GLU A 2 -15.43 -31.91 -3.05
N TRP A 3 -14.48 -32.75 -3.45
CA TRP A 3 -14.23 -33.06 -4.84
C TRP A 3 -14.72 -34.46 -5.14
N LEU A 4 -15.54 -34.60 -6.19
CA LEU A 4 -16.13 -35.88 -6.62
C LEU A 4 -15.45 -36.31 -7.92
N SER A 5 -14.85 -37.52 -7.91
CA SER A 5 -14.38 -38.21 -9.11
C SER A 5 -15.22 -39.43 -9.35
N ILE A 6 -15.74 -39.56 -10.56
CA ILE A 6 -16.52 -40.74 -10.99
C ILE A 6 -15.79 -41.42 -12.11
N LYS A 7 -15.50 -42.74 -11.95
CA LYS A 7 -14.94 -43.59 -12.99
C LYS A 7 -15.92 -44.73 -13.32
N ASN A 8 -16.09 -44.98 -14.59
CA ASN A 8 -16.81 -46.17 -15.06
C ASN A 8 -15.86 -47.38 -15.12
N VAL A 9 -16.33 -48.53 -14.73
CA VAL A 9 -15.66 -49.84 -14.88
C VAL A 9 -16.39 -50.60 -15.98
N TYR A 10 -15.63 -51.09 -16.92
CA TYR A 10 -16.15 -51.79 -18.11
C TYR A 10 -15.83 -53.29 -18.05
N ASP A 11 -16.66 -54.13 -18.68
CA ASP A 11 -16.38 -55.55 -18.93
C ASP A 11 -15.57 -55.71 -20.23
N ASP A 12 -15.26 -57.00 -20.56
CA ASP A 12 -14.51 -57.34 -21.77
C ASP A 12 -15.26 -57.01 -23.08
N ASN A 13 -16.54 -56.64 -23.00
CA ASN A 13 -17.40 -56.26 -24.12
C ASN A 13 -17.72 -54.75 -24.13
N ASP A 14 -16.95 -53.94 -23.38
CA ASP A 14 -17.11 -52.49 -23.31
C ASP A 14 -18.42 -51.99 -22.66
N HIS A 15 -19.11 -52.83 -21.90
CA HIS A 15 -20.28 -52.44 -21.13
C HIS A 15 -19.91 -51.98 -19.73
N ILE A 16 -20.54 -50.88 -19.26
CA ILE A 16 -20.32 -50.35 -17.90
C ILE A 16 -20.90 -51.35 -16.90
N THR A 17 -20.06 -51.98 -16.11
CA THR A 17 -20.45 -52.90 -15.03
C THR A 17 -20.67 -52.18 -13.72
N ASN A 18 -19.82 -51.18 -13.41
CA ASN A 18 -19.86 -50.48 -12.16
C ASN A 18 -19.47 -48.99 -12.36
N ARG A 19 -19.85 -48.17 -11.40
CA ARG A 19 -19.35 -46.78 -11.26
C ARG A 19 -18.71 -46.63 -9.89
N ILE A 20 -17.48 -46.18 -9.87
CA ILE A 20 -16.75 -45.86 -8.64
C ILE A 20 -16.82 -44.36 -8.45
N ALA A 21 -17.41 -43.92 -7.33
CA ALA A 21 -17.40 -42.53 -6.91
C ALA A 21 -16.42 -42.36 -5.73
N VAL A 22 -15.48 -41.44 -5.87
CA VAL A 22 -14.52 -41.10 -4.81
C VAL A 22 -14.81 -39.68 -4.37
N PHE A 23 -15.13 -39.53 -3.10
CA PHE A 23 -15.27 -38.21 -2.45
C PHE A 23 -13.99 -37.88 -1.70
N THR A 24 -13.43 -36.74 -2.01
CA THR A 24 -12.24 -36.24 -1.31
C THR A 24 -12.58 -34.89 -0.65
N ASP A 25 -12.36 -34.80 0.65
CA ASP A 25 -12.45 -33.51 1.33
C ASP A 25 -11.21 -32.68 0.97
N ILE A 26 -11.42 -31.59 0.25
CA ILE A 26 -10.39 -30.63 -0.19
C ILE A 26 -10.39 -29.35 0.65
N SER A 27 -11.06 -29.34 1.81
CA SER A 27 -11.17 -28.15 2.66
C SER A 27 -9.80 -27.66 3.13
N HIS A 28 -8.92 -28.58 3.50
CA HIS A 28 -7.56 -28.22 3.93
C HIS A 28 -6.73 -27.68 2.75
N GLN A 29 -6.83 -28.32 1.58
CA GLN A 29 -6.13 -27.88 0.38
C GLN A 29 -6.58 -26.46 -0.01
N LYS A 30 -7.88 -26.20 -0.08
CA LYS A 30 -8.40 -24.87 -0.41
C LYS A 30 -7.98 -23.80 0.60
N LYS A 31 -8.03 -24.09 1.90
CA LYS A 31 -7.52 -23.15 2.93
C LYS A 31 -6.04 -22.83 2.74
N SER A 32 -5.25 -23.85 2.41
CA SER A 32 -3.82 -23.64 2.14
C SER A 32 -3.59 -22.83 0.86
N GLU A 33 -4.36 -23.08 -0.20
CA GLU A 33 -4.31 -22.29 -1.44
C GLU A 33 -4.71 -20.83 -1.19
N GLU A 34 -5.80 -20.59 -0.46
CA GLU A 34 -6.25 -19.25 -0.06
C GLU A 34 -5.20 -18.51 0.81
N GLN A 35 -4.55 -19.23 1.72
CA GLN A 35 -3.45 -18.68 2.53
C GLN A 35 -2.23 -18.32 1.67
N ILE A 36 -1.84 -19.19 0.73
CA ILE A 36 -0.73 -18.92 -0.19
C ILE A 36 -1.06 -17.71 -1.07
N GLU A 37 -2.28 -17.64 -1.59
CA GLU A 37 -2.75 -16.51 -2.41
C GLU A 37 -2.74 -15.21 -1.60
N HIS A 38 -3.25 -15.24 -0.36
CA HIS A 38 -3.22 -14.09 0.53
C HIS A 38 -1.79 -13.63 0.82
N LEU A 39 -0.89 -14.53 1.18
CA LEU A 39 0.53 -14.23 1.44
C LEU A 39 1.27 -13.75 0.18
N SER A 40 0.82 -14.17 -1.00
CA SER A 40 1.38 -13.69 -2.28
C SER A 40 1.05 -12.22 -2.56
N HIS A 41 -0.04 -11.68 -1.99
CA HIS A 41 -0.56 -10.35 -2.32
C HIS A 41 -0.56 -9.37 -1.14
N HIS A 42 -0.33 -9.83 0.07
CA HIS A 42 -0.35 -9.02 1.28
C HIS A 42 0.96 -9.10 2.06
N ASP A 43 1.28 -8.03 2.78
CA ASP A 43 2.37 -7.99 3.74
C ASP A 43 1.96 -8.78 5.00
N PRO A 44 2.74 -9.77 5.44
CA PRO A 44 2.34 -10.65 6.54
C PRO A 44 2.32 -9.96 7.92
N LEU A 45 3.03 -8.85 8.10
CA LEU A 45 3.08 -8.12 9.36
C LEU A 45 1.87 -7.19 9.52
N THR A 46 1.57 -6.40 8.48
CA THR A 46 0.56 -5.34 8.56
C THR A 46 -0.78 -5.72 7.94
N GLY A 47 -0.83 -6.81 7.17
CA GLY A 47 -2.02 -7.20 6.40
C GLY A 47 -2.36 -6.28 5.23
N LEU A 48 -1.57 -5.23 4.99
CA LEU A 48 -1.76 -4.35 3.84
C LEU A 48 -1.42 -5.05 2.52
N PRO A 49 -1.93 -4.61 1.39
CA PRO A 49 -1.41 -4.95 0.08
C PRO A 49 0.12 -4.88 0.05
N ASN A 50 0.76 -5.86 -0.59
CA ASN A 50 2.19 -5.83 -0.83
C ASN A 50 2.52 -5.12 -2.16
N ARG A 51 3.82 -5.04 -2.50
CA ARG A 51 4.31 -4.42 -3.75
C ARG A 51 3.61 -4.99 -5.00
N LEU A 52 3.40 -6.30 -5.05
CA LEU A 52 2.81 -6.96 -6.22
C LEU A 52 1.35 -6.55 -6.42
N LEU A 53 0.54 -6.61 -5.36
CA LEU A 53 -0.86 -6.21 -5.42
C LEU A 53 -1.00 -4.71 -5.71
N PHE A 54 -0.15 -3.87 -5.11
CA PHE A 54 -0.13 -2.43 -5.39
C PHE A 54 0.12 -2.14 -6.88
N GLN A 55 1.15 -2.76 -7.46
CA GLN A 55 1.47 -2.57 -8.89
C GLN A 55 0.33 -3.00 -9.81
N SER A 56 -0.33 -4.11 -9.49
CA SER A 56 -1.51 -4.58 -10.23
C SER A 56 -2.66 -3.58 -10.18
N ARG A 57 -2.97 -3.05 -8.97
CA ARG A 57 -4.03 -2.04 -8.79
C ARG A 57 -3.69 -0.72 -9.47
N LEU A 58 -2.46 -0.24 -9.34
CA LEU A 58 -2.01 0.98 -10.02
C LEU A 58 -2.12 0.85 -11.54
N SER A 59 -1.71 -0.29 -12.11
CA SER A 59 -1.83 -0.53 -13.56
C SER A 59 -3.29 -0.49 -14.01
N HIS A 60 -4.20 -1.11 -13.24
CA HIS A 60 -5.63 -1.09 -13.51
C HIS A 60 -6.22 0.33 -13.40
N ALA A 61 -5.86 1.07 -12.34
CA ALA A 61 -6.29 2.45 -12.15
C ALA A 61 -5.82 3.38 -13.28
N LEU A 62 -4.59 3.19 -13.78
CA LEU A 62 -4.06 3.91 -14.94
C LEU A 62 -4.88 3.66 -16.21
N ASP A 63 -5.27 2.42 -16.47
CA ASP A 63 -6.11 2.07 -17.64
C ASP A 63 -7.49 2.73 -17.54
N ILE A 64 -8.06 2.83 -16.34
CA ILE A 64 -9.33 3.50 -16.11
C ILE A 64 -9.15 5.03 -16.23
N ALA A 65 -8.12 5.60 -15.61
CA ALA A 65 -7.81 7.02 -15.66
C ALA A 65 -7.62 7.52 -17.10
N LYS A 66 -6.91 6.74 -17.92
CA LYS A 66 -6.71 7.03 -19.34
C LYS A 66 -8.02 7.07 -20.13
N ARG A 67 -8.96 6.14 -19.85
CA ARG A 67 -10.25 6.08 -20.54
C ARG A 67 -11.18 7.22 -20.13
N ASN A 68 -11.17 7.58 -18.86
CA ASN A 68 -12.10 8.53 -18.27
C ASN A 68 -11.52 9.94 -18.14
N GLN A 69 -10.25 10.13 -18.50
CA GLN A 69 -9.54 11.43 -18.46
C GLN A 69 -9.50 12.08 -17.07
N TYR A 70 -9.30 11.28 -16.02
CA TYR A 70 -9.06 11.82 -14.68
C TYR A 70 -7.62 11.63 -14.21
N GLN A 71 -7.26 12.35 -13.15
CA GLN A 71 -5.94 12.31 -12.55
C GLN A 71 -5.90 11.31 -11.40
N LEU A 72 -4.73 10.77 -11.11
CA LEU A 72 -4.43 10.02 -9.90
C LEU A 72 -3.07 10.46 -9.34
N ALA A 73 -2.84 10.17 -8.06
CA ALA A 73 -1.56 10.44 -7.41
C ALA A 73 -0.99 9.17 -6.78
N VAL A 74 0.32 9.02 -6.86
CA VAL A 74 1.09 8.02 -6.14
C VAL A 74 1.91 8.74 -5.07
N MET A 75 1.75 8.34 -3.81
CA MET A 75 2.52 8.85 -2.68
C MET A 75 3.41 7.74 -2.13
N TYR A 76 4.70 7.97 -2.13
CA TYR A 76 5.67 7.11 -1.47
C TYR A 76 5.96 7.69 -0.08
N ILE A 77 5.91 6.87 0.96
CA ILE A 77 6.02 7.27 2.37
C ILE A 77 7.13 6.42 2.99
N ASP A 78 8.12 7.07 3.53
CA ASP A 78 9.26 6.45 4.20
C ASP A 78 9.35 6.97 5.63
N LEU A 79 9.42 6.07 6.62
CA LEU A 79 9.45 6.44 8.03
C LEU A 79 10.85 6.90 8.43
N ASP A 80 10.95 8.15 8.85
CA ASP A 80 12.23 8.78 9.18
C ASP A 80 12.89 8.11 10.40
N HIS A 81 14.15 7.71 10.22
CA HIS A 81 14.95 7.11 11.30
C HIS A 81 14.38 5.83 11.93
N PHE A 82 13.53 5.09 11.23
CA PHE A 82 12.94 3.84 11.74
C PHE A 82 14.02 2.83 12.20
N LYS A 83 15.16 2.80 11.53
CA LYS A 83 16.30 1.97 11.95
C LYS A 83 16.73 2.28 13.40
N ASN A 84 16.69 3.56 13.83
CA ASN A 84 17.07 3.92 15.21
C ASN A 84 16.11 3.33 16.25
N ILE A 85 14.83 3.17 15.90
CA ILE A 85 13.83 2.50 16.74
C ILE A 85 14.21 1.03 16.91
N ASN A 86 14.51 0.34 15.81
CA ASN A 86 14.95 -1.06 15.85
C ASN A 86 16.24 -1.24 16.65
N ASP A 87 17.24 -0.40 16.41
CA ASP A 87 18.54 -0.47 17.07
C ASP A 87 18.46 -0.16 18.57
N SER A 88 17.52 0.70 18.98
CA SER A 88 17.39 1.17 20.38
C SER A 88 16.39 0.34 21.21
N LEU A 89 15.28 -0.09 20.61
CA LEU A 89 14.15 -0.72 21.28
C LEU A 89 13.92 -2.18 20.87
N GLY A 90 14.64 -2.65 19.84
CA GLY A 90 14.52 -4.00 19.30
C GLY A 90 13.48 -4.12 18.18
N HIS A 91 13.65 -5.15 17.37
CA HIS A 91 12.80 -5.39 16.19
C HIS A 91 11.32 -5.63 16.53
N ASN A 92 11.01 -6.24 17.66
CA ASN A 92 9.62 -6.46 18.08
C ASN A 92 8.87 -5.14 18.25
N VAL A 93 9.52 -4.13 18.88
CA VAL A 93 8.93 -2.79 19.02
C VAL A 93 8.80 -2.10 17.67
N GLY A 94 9.78 -2.28 16.78
CA GLY A 94 9.69 -1.78 15.41
C GLY A 94 8.52 -2.39 14.64
N ASP A 95 8.29 -3.68 14.78
CA ASP A 95 7.16 -4.37 14.15
C ASP A 95 5.81 -3.84 14.69
N GLU A 96 5.69 -3.62 15.99
CA GLU A 96 4.51 -3.00 16.58
C GLU A 96 4.28 -1.58 16.08
N VAL A 97 5.35 -0.76 15.92
CA VAL A 97 5.26 0.58 15.31
C VAL A 97 4.74 0.48 13.88
N LEU A 98 5.23 -0.45 13.07
CA LEU A 98 4.78 -0.64 11.69
C LEU A 98 3.29 -1.02 11.62
N VAL A 99 2.81 -1.87 12.51
CA VAL A 99 1.39 -2.21 12.62
C VAL A 99 0.57 -0.97 12.99
N MET A 100 0.97 -0.22 14.03
CA MET A 100 0.27 1.00 14.44
C MET A 100 0.29 2.09 13.36
N VAL A 101 1.39 2.25 12.62
CA VAL A 101 1.49 3.14 11.45
C VAL A 101 0.49 2.72 10.39
N SER A 102 0.43 1.42 10.06
CA SER A 102 -0.48 0.91 9.04
C SER A 102 -1.95 1.18 9.38
N GLU A 103 -2.34 1.01 10.64
CA GLU A 103 -3.69 1.29 11.13
C GLU A 103 -4.03 2.79 11.06
N ARG A 104 -3.09 3.67 11.48
CA ARG A 104 -3.29 5.12 11.38
C ARG A 104 -3.47 5.56 9.94
N LEU A 105 -2.61 5.10 9.04
CA LEU A 105 -2.69 5.40 7.61
C LEU A 105 -4.01 4.89 7.02
N LYS A 106 -4.40 3.65 7.31
CA LYS A 106 -5.63 3.04 6.82
C LYS A 106 -6.89 3.84 7.22
N ASN A 107 -6.89 4.42 8.40
CA ASN A 107 -8.02 5.22 8.88
C ASN A 107 -8.12 6.61 8.21
N ARG A 108 -7.14 7.03 7.42
CA ARG A 108 -7.10 8.32 6.72
C ARG A 108 -7.33 8.21 5.22
N VAL A 109 -7.30 7.02 4.67
CA VAL A 109 -7.51 6.78 3.24
C VAL A 109 -8.94 6.33 2.98
N ARG A 110 -9.46 6.65 1.80
CA ARG A 110 -10.79 6.22 1.37
C ARG A 110 -10.78 4.74 1.00
N GLU A 111 -11.93 4.12 0.97
CA GLU A 111 -12.08 2.73 0.53
C GLU A 111 -11.66 2.51 -0.94
N SER A 112 -11.80 3.58 -1.77
CA SER A 112 -11.36 3.59 -3.17
C SER A 112 -9.84 3.65 -3.33
N ASP A 113 -9.12 4.18 -2.32
CA ASP A 113 -7.67 4.34 -2.40
C ASP A 113 -6.97 3.03 -2.03
N THR A 114 -5.74 2.87 -2.48
CA THR A 114 -4.95 1.68 -2.16
C THR A 114 -3.72 2.06 -1.34
N LEU A 115 -3.73 1.69 -0.05
CA LEU A 115 -2.55 1.73 0.81
C LEU A 115 -1.84 0.38 0.76
N ALA A 116 -0.52 0.38 0.62
CA ALA A 116 0.32 -0.81 0.59
C ALA A 116 1.60 -0.61 1.40
N ARG A 117 2.21 -1.71 1.88
CA ARG A 117 3.57 -1.73 2.42
C ARG A 117 4.48 -2.42 1.43
N ILE A 118 5.56 -1.72 1.04
CA ILE A 118 6.48 -2.19 0.00
C ILE A 118 7.60 -3.05 0.60
N GLY A 119 7.98 -2.76 1.83
CA GLY A 119 8.98 -3.49 2.61
C GLY A 119 9.64 -2.58 3.65
N GLY A 120 10.26 -3.14 4.67
CA GLY A 120 10.92 -2.34 5.71
C GLY A 120 9.99 -1.28 6.32
N ASP A 121 10.38 -0.04 6.21
CA ASP A 121 9.71 1.18 6.68
C ASP A 121 9.00 1.97 5.55
N GLU A 122 8.83 1.35 4.39
CA GLU A 122 8.28 1.98 3.19
C GLU A 122 6.81 1.60 2.98
N PHE A 123 5.96 2.63 2.85
CA PHE A 123 4.56 2.52 2.48
C PHE A 123 4.32 3.27 1.17
N ILE A 124 3.27 2.88 0.47
CA ILE A 124 2.85 3.56 -0.76
C ILE A 124 1.32 3.68 -0.78
N LEU A 125 0.85 4.83 -1.24
CA LEU A 125 -0.57 5.14 -1.32
C LEU A 125 -0.91 5.56 -2.75
N LEU A 126 -1.92 4.93 -3.32
CA LEU A 126 -2.55 5.34 -4.57
C LEU A 126 -3.84 6.09 -4.24
N LEU A 127 -3.93 7.34 -4.64
CA LEU A 127 -5.16 8.11 -4.66
C LEU A 127 -5.79 8.00 -6.04
N GLU A 128 -6.92 7.32 -6.11
CA GLU A 128 -7.67 7.18 -7.34
C GLU A 128 -8.62 8.36 -7.52
N GLN A 129 -8.69 8.87 -8.75
CA GLN A 129 -9.63 9.92 -9.15
C GLN A 129 -9.55 11.17 -8.24
N ILE A 130 -8.41 11.88 -8.34
CA ILE A 130 -8.25 13.18 -7.69
C ILE A 130 -8.83 14.29 -8.55
N ASP A 131 -9.49 15.25 -7.90
CA ASP A 131 -10.07 16.41 -8.58
C ASP A 131 -9.05 17.53 -8.81
N SER A 132 -8.01 17.56 -7.97
CA SER A 132 -6.95 18.57 -8.05
C SER A 132 -5.68 18.12 -7.32
N ILE A 133 -4.57 18.78 -7.61
CA ILE A 133 -3.26 18.57 -6.96
C ILE A 133 -3.34 18.92 -5.47
N GLU A 134 -4.11 19.94 -5.13
CA GLU A 134 -4.30 20.39 -3.76
C GLU A 134 -4.98 19.33 -2.89
N GLN A 135 -5.89 18.55 -3.46
CA GLN A 135 -6.50 17.43 -2.75
C GLN A 135 -5.43 16.40 -2.35
N ALA A 136 -4.52 16.06 -3.25
CA ALA A 136 -3.42 15.16 -2.94
C ALA A 136 -2.45 15.77 -1.92
N ALA A 137 -2.15 17.07 -2.03
CA ALA A 137 -1.32 17.79 -1.07
C ALA A 137 -1.94 17.77 0.34
N PHE A 138 -3.25 17.98 0.46
CA PHE A 138 -3.95 17.88 1.73
C PHE A 138 -3.88 16.47 2.34
N VAL A 139 -4.05 15.43 1.52
CA VAL A 139 -3.93 14.04 2.00
C VAL A 139 -2.49 13.77 2.44
N ALA A 140 -1.48 14.19 1.68
CA ALA A 140 -0.08 14.02 2.03
C ALA A 140 0.29 14.72 3.34
N GLN A 141 -0.18 15.96 3.55
CA GLN A 141 0.02 16.67 4.81
C GLN A 141 -0.69 15.97 5.96
N SER A 142 -1.94 15.54 5.78
CA SER A 142 -2.67 14.78 6.79
C SER A 142 -1.97 13.47 7.18
N VAL A 143 -1.28 12.82 6.24
CA VAL A 143 -0.44 11.65 6.52
C VAL A 143 0.74 12.02 7.42
N LEU A 144 1.42 13.12 7.16
CA LEU A 144 2.51 13.59 8.03
C LEU A 144 2.01 13.90 9.44
N ASP A 145 0.93 14.66 9.53
CA ASP A 145 0.38 15.13 10.81
C ASP A 145 0.04 13.95 11.73
N ILE A 146 -0.63 12.93 11.20
CA ILE A 146 -0.98 11.75 12.02
C ILE A 146 0.23 10.89 12.40
N LEU A 147 1.30 10.89 11.61
CA LEU A 147 2.51 10.13 11.92
C LEU A 147 3.40 10.85 12.95
N THR A 148 3.34 12.17 13.03
CA THR A 148 4.06 12.94 14.07
C THR A 148 3.43 12.79 15.46
N GLU A 149 2.18 12.35 15.56
CA GLU A 149 1.55 12.03 16.84
C GLU A 149 2.25 10.85 17.52
N PRO A 150 2.44 10.87 18.86
CA PRO A 150 3.12 9.78 19.55
C PRO A 150 2.38 8.44 19.41
N PHE A 151 3.14 7.36 19.28
CA PHE A 151 2.67 6.00 19.35
C PHE A 151 2.77 5.50 20.80
N TYR A 152 1.67 5.06 21.37
CA TYR A 152 1.57 4.62 22.76
C TYR A 152 1.53 3.09 22.83
N PHE A 153 2.42 2.52 23.64
CA PHE A 153 2.49 1.09 23.89
C PHE A 153 1.76 0.73 25.19
N GLU A 154 1.35 -0.52 25.32
CA GLU A 154 0.65 -1.00 26.52
C GLU A 154 1.46 -0.85 27.82
N ASP A 155 2.80 -0.92 27.72
CA ASP A 155 3.72 -0.71 28.85
C ASP A 155 3.92 0.78 29.24
N GLY A 156 3.20 1.68 28.59
CA GLY A 156 3.25 3.13 28.82
C GLY A 156 4.38 3.86 28.09
N LYS A 157 5.20 3.16 27.30
CA LYS A 157 6.21 3.79 26.46
C LYS A 157 5.58 4.61 25.35
N LYS A 158 6.33 5.62 24.90
CA LYS A 158 5.95 6.47 23.75
C LYS A 158 7.08 6.47 22.73
N VAL A 159 6.71 6.30 21.47
CA VAL A 159 7.63 6.43 20.34
C VAL A 159 7.13 7.55 19.44
N PHE A 160 8.07 8.39 18.98
CA PHE A 160 7.83 9.42 17.98
C PHE A 160 8.56 9.01 16.71
N ILE A 161 7.89 9.13 15.59
CA ILE A 161 8.45 8.88 14.28
C ILE A 161 7.87 9.87 13.29
N GLY A 162 8.74 10.45 12.45
CA GLY A 162 8.33 11.26 11.31
C GLY A 162 8.26 10.41 10.04
N ALA A 163 7.87 11.04 8.97
CA ALA A 163 7.93 10.44 7.64
C ALA A 163 8.36 11.47 6.59
N SER A 164 9.03 10.99 5.56
CA SER A 164 9.27 11.72 4.33
C SER A 164 8.32 11.21 3.25
N VAL A 165 7.57 12.12 2.62
CA VAL A 165 6.55 11.77 1.64
C VAL A 165 6.91 12.37 0.29
N GLY A 166 6.94 11.52 -0.74
CA GLY A 166 7.13 11.93 -2.13
C GLY A 166 5.86 11.66 -2.94
N VAL A 167 5.48 12.60 -3.80
CA VAL A 167 4.23 12.52 -4.58
C VAL A 167 4.51 12.68 -6.06
N SER A 168 3.89 11.85 -6.87
CA SER A 168 3.86 11.95 -8.34
C SER A 168 2.44 11.87 -8.87
N PHE A 169 2.17 12.50 -10.01
CA PHE A 169 0.85 12.63 -10.62
C PHE A 169 0.76 12.01 -12.01
N TYR A 170 -0.30 11.28 -12.26
CA TYR A 170 -0.70 10.91 -13.61
C TYR A 170 -1.68 11.97 -14.16
N PRO A 171 -1.53 12.44 -15.40
CA PRO A 171 -0.50 12.05 -16.39
C PRO A 171 0.79 12.89 -16.35
N ASN A 172 0.90 13.90 -15.50
CA ASN A 172 1.93 14.93 -15.56
C ASN A 172 3.34 14.40 -15.30
N ASP A 173 3.50 13.55 -14.29
CA ASP A 173 4.80 13.04 -13.87
C ASP A 173 5.10 11.63 -14.40
N GLY A 174 4.18 11.00 -15.14
CA GLY A 174 4.39 9.69 -15.74
C GLY A 174 3.13 9.10 -16.36
N LEU A 175 3.32 8.20 -17.31
CA LEU A 175 2.23 7.53 -18.02
C LEU A 175 2.11 6.04 -17.70
N CYS A 176 3.06 5.50 -16.93
CA CYS A 176 3.07 4.10 -16.53
C CYS A 176 3.36 3.96 -15.02
N SER A 177 3.06 2.79 -14.46
CA SER A 177 3.23 2.50 -13.04
C SER A 177 4.68 2.62 -12.57
N THR A 178 5.63 2.20 -13.40
CA THR A 178 7.06 2.25 -13.08
C THR A 178 7.55 3.69 -12.93
N ASP A 179 7.17 4.57 -13.85
CA ASP A 179 7.58 5.97 -13.83
C ASP A 179 7.03 6.67 -12.58
N LEU A 180 5.72 6.51 -12.32
CA LEU A 180 5.08 7.15 -11.17
C LEU A 180 5.67 6.70 -9.84
N ILE A 181 5.91 5.40 -9.64
CA ILE A 181 6.54 4.90 -8.43
C ILE A 181 7.96 5.45 -8.28
N SER A 182 8.77 5.44 -9.37
CA SER A 182 10.15 5.93 -9.35
C SER A 182 10.21 7.43 -9.08
N HIS A 183 9.28 8.21 -9.65
CA HIS A 183 9.24 9.66 -9.45
C HIS A 183 8.77 10.04 -8.04
N ALA A 184 7.81 9.30 -7.47
CA ALA A 184 7.42 9.47 -6.07
C ALA A 184 8.59 9.14 -5.12
N ASP A 185 9.35 8.07 -5.37
CA ASP A 185 10.55 7.70 -4.60
C ASP A 185 11.66 8.76 -4.71
N ALA A 186 11.89 9.30 -5.91
CA ALA A 186 12.83 10.41 -6.10
C ALA A 186 12.43 11.65 -5.29
N ALA A 187 11.13 11.94 -5.19
CA ALA A 187 10.63 13.04 -4.36
C ALA A 187 10.82 12.77 -2.84
N VAL A 188 10.71 11.49 -2.38
CA VAL A 188 11.09 11.12 -0.99
C VAL A 188 12.55 11.44 -0.72
N SER A 189 13.44 11.13 -1.65
CA SER A 189 14.87 11.43 -1.49
C SER A 189 15.09 12.93 -1.31
N GLN A 190 14.38 13.78 -2.07
CA GLN A 190 14.43 15.24 -1.89
C GLN A 190 13.87 15.67 -0.52
N ALA A 191 12.76 15.06 -0.05
CA ALA A 191 12.22 15.33 1.28
C ALA A 191 13.25 15.00 2.39
N LYS A 192 13.95 13.87 2.25
CA LYS A 192 15.02 13.47 3.18
C LYS A 192 16.19 14.43 3.19
N ASP A 193 16.62 14.91 2.03
CA ASP A 193 17.73 15.87 1.89
C ASP A 193 17.36 17.25 2.42
N ASN A 194 16.10 17.65 2.36
CA ASN A 194 15.59 18.94 2.83
C ASN A 194 15.17 18.96 4.32
N GLY A 195 15.61 17.97 5.11
CA GLY A 195 15.41 17.98 6.55
C GLY A 195 14.41 16.98 7.09
N ARG A 196 13.85 16.13 6.22
CA ARG A 196 12.84 15.10 6.58
C ARG A 196 11.51 15.66 7.07
N ASN A 197 10.63 14.80 7.49
CA ASN A 197 9.30 15.14 8.02
C ASN A 197 8.57 16.19 7.15
N SER A 198 8.53 15.92 5.85
CA SER A 198 8.03 16.87 4.84
C SER A 198 7.45 16.16 3.64
N VAL A 199 6.59 16.89 2.90
CA VAL A 199 6.05 16.44 1.61
C VAL A 199 6.83 17.10 0.49
N HIS A 200 7.24 16.32 -0.50
CA HIS A 200 7.81 16.82 -1.75
C HIS A 200 7.05 16.23 -2.94
N PHE A 201 6.82 17.08 -3.94
CA PHE A 201 6.27 16.67 -5.22
C PHE A 201 7.41 16.48 -6.22
N TYR A 202 7.27 15.52 -7.12
CA TYR A 202 8.31 15.25 -8.11
C TYR A 202 8.64 16.49 -8.96
N THR A 203 7.60 17.23 -9.37
CA THR A 203 7.78 18.49 -10.09
C THR A 203 8.00 19.62 -9.08
N LEU A 204 9.13 20.35 -9.19
CA LEU A 204 9.52 21.41 -8.25
C LEU A 204 8.48 22.55 -8.17
N GLU A 205 7.87 22.90 -9.30
CA GLU A 205 6.80 23.91 -9.39
C GLU A 205 5.59 23.54 -8.53
N LEU A 206 5.24 22.26 -8.48
CA LEU A 206 4.14 21.75 -7.65
C LEU A 206 4.50 21.78 -6.17
N THR A 207 5.76 21.52 -5.81
CA THR A 207 6.22 21.62 -4.43
C THR A 207 6.08 23.05 -3.92
N GLN A 208 6.50 24.05 -4.71
CA GLN A 208 6.40 25.46 -4.34
C GLN A 208 4.94 25.92 -4.21
N ALA A 209 4.09 25.59 -5.18
CA ALA A 209 2.67 25.96 -5.16
C ALA A 209 1.92 25.36 -3.95
N ALA A 210 2.21 24.10 -3.61
CA ALA A 210 1.61 23.45 -2.45
C ALA A 210 2.07 24.08 -1.13
N GLN A 211 3.35 24.41 -0.99
CA GLN A 211 3.90 25.06 0.20
C GLN A 211 3.32 26.47 0.42
N GLU A 212 3.25 27.28 -0.63
CA GLU A 212 2.67 28.62 -0.57
C GLU A 212 1.20 28.59 -0.10
N ARG A 213 0.43 27.61 -0.59
CA ARG A 213 -0.98 27.50 -0.24
C ARG A 213 -1.20 27.03 1.19
N MET A 214 -0.43 26.04 1.66
CA MET A 214 -0.45 25.60 3.07
C MET A 214 -0.12 26.72 4.03
N GLN A 215 0.84 27.59 3.67
CA GLN A 215 1.22 28.75 4.48
C GLN A 215 0.07 29.74 4.58
N LEU A 216 -0.63 30.02 3.48
CA LEU A 216 -1.82 30.89 3.45
C LEU A 216 -3.00 30.33 4.27
N GLU A 217 -3.21 29.02 4.26
CA GLU A 217 -4.28 28.38 5.04
C GLU A 217 -3.96 28.34 6.55
N SER A 218 -2.68 28.34 6.94
CA SER A 218 -2.25 28.35 8.35
C SER A 218 -2.31 29.75 8.99
N GLU A 219 -2.44 30.82 8.20
CA GLU A 219 -2.50 32.22 8.65
C GLU A 219 -3.97 32.73 8.79
N LEU A 220 -4.96 31.89 8.48
CA LEU A 220 -6.39 32.19 8.59
C LEU A 220 -7.02 31.53 9.82
#